data_92412641e814ce288ba07aca0c85ca7f
#
_entry.id   92412641e814ce288ba07aca0c85ca7f
#
_cell.length_a   1.000
_cell.length_b   1.000
_cell.length_c   1.000
_cell.angle_alpha   90.00
_cell.angle_beta   90.00
_cell.angle_gamma   90.00
#
_symmetry.space_group_name_H-M   'P 1'
#
loop_
_entity.id
_entity.type
_entity.pdbx_description
1 polymer ?
#
loop_
_entity_poly.entity_id
_entity_poly.type
_entity_poly.pdbx_seq_one_letter_code
_entity_poly.pdbx_strand_id
1 'polypeptide(L)'
;MIFNTARKYDATPRLTLSGMGGNDHLEVVESFKLLGIIIRSDLRWCENTNYLCQKGYKRLWLIRRLKALGANQSELLDVYVKQVRSILELGVPVWHPGLTKDEVRQLERVQECVFYVILGESYATYQHALDILGCASLFNRRQKLCEKFTHKAGKHSKYKSWFNKLKPETPKMPTRESKKRGCLKYKPVPRRTNRYKNSPLPFLTELLNK
;
A
#
# COMPACT_ATOMS: atom_id res chain seq x y z
N MET A 1 -18.20 -9.21 -4.27
CA MET A 1 -17.90 -8.70 -2.91
C MET A 1 -18.56 -7.34 -2.75
N ILE A 2 -19.35 -7.14 -1.72
CA ILE A 2 -20.00 -5.85 -1.43
C ILE A 2 -19.20 -5.18 -0.34
N PHE A 3 -18.75 -3.95 -0.58
CA PHE A 3 -18.05 -3.17 0.42
C PHE A 3 -19.06 -2.36 1.23
N ASN A 4 -19.21 -2.71 2.50
CA ASN A 4 -20.08 -1.98 3.39
C ASN A 4 -19.30 -0.81 4.04
N THR A 5 -19.53 0.40 3.56
CA THR A 5 -18.93 1.63 4.09
C THR A 5 -19.87 2.40 5.03
N ALA A 6 -21.10 1.96 5.19
CA ALA A 6 -22.09 2.59 6.07
C ALA A 6 -22.07 1.97 7.48
N ARG A 7 -22.32 2.81 8.50
CA ARG A 7 -22.35 2.37 9.92
C ARG A 7 -23.56 1.50 10.29
N LYS A 8 -24.61 1.45 9.45
CA LYS A 8 -25.83 0.67 9.65
C LYS A 8 -26.25 0.07 8.31
N TYR A 9 -26.02 -1.20 8.14
CA TYR A 9 -26.67 -2.00 7.11
C TYR A 9 -27.17 -3.28 7.79
N ASP A 10 -28.47 -3.31 8.08
CA ASP A 10 -29.10 -4.45 8.75
C ASP A 10 -29.48 -5.58 7.78
N ALA A 11 -29.25 -5.41 6.48
CA ALA A 11 -29.53 -6.46 5.49
C ALA A 11 -28.36 -6.59 4.51
N THR A 12 -27.72 -7.75 4.49
CA THR A 12 -26.85 -8.13 3.36
C THR A 12 -27.74 -8.35 2.13
N PRO A 13 -27.57 -7.56 1.05
CA PRO A 13 -28.37 -7.78 -0.15
C PRO A 13 -28.09 -9.18 -0.68
N ARG A 14 -29.11 -10.01 -0.81
CA ARG A 14 -29.02 -11.31 -1.50
C ARG A 14 -28.93 -11.03 -3.00
N LEU A 15 -27.73 -11.15 -3.55
CA LEU A 15 -27.52 -11.07 -4.98
C LEU A 15 -27.69 -12.47 -5.57
N THR A 16 -28.56 -12.58 -6.57
CA THR A 16 -28.74 -13.78 -7.37
C THR A 16 -28.18 -13.53 -8.76
N LEU A 17 -27.40 -14.46 -9.29
CA LEU A 17 -27.05 -14.48 -10.70
C LEU A 17 -28.17 -15.17 -11.46
N SER A 18 -28.94 -14.43 -12.25
CA SER A 18 -29.87 -15.03 -13.21
C SER A 18 -29.07 -15.44 -14.45
N GLY A 19 -28.72 -16.72 -14.52
CA GLY A 19 -28.06 -17.36 -15.65
C GLY A 19 -28.86 -18.59 -16.10
N MET A 20 -28.54 -19.12 -17.27
CA MET A 20 -29.21 -20.32 -17.80
C MET A 20 -28.99 -21.52 -16.86
N GLY A 21 -29.95 -21.79 -15.97
CA GLY A 21 -29.99 -23.05 -15.25
C GLY A 21 -30.16 -23.05 -13.74
N GLY A 22 -30.23 -21.91 -13.06
CA GLY A 22 -30.46 -21.92 -11.62
C GLY A 22 -30.29 -20.53 -10.96
N ASN A 23 -30.98 -20.34 -9.84
CA ASN A 23 -30.74 -19.21 -8.95
C ASN A 23 -29.54 -19.53 -8.05
N ASP A 24 -28.33 -19.31 -8.53
CA ASP A 24 -27.14 -19.43 -7.70
C ASP A 24 -27.05 -18.25 -6.74
N HIS A 25 -27.10 -18.55 -5.45
CA HIS A 25 -26.89 -17.55 -4.40
C HIS A 25 -25.41 -17.27 -4.25
N LEU A 26 -25.04 -15.98 -4.36
CA LEU A 26 -23.67 -15.56 -4.12
C LEU A 26 -23.35 -15.62 -2.62
N GLU A 27 -22.24 -16.26 -2.28
CA GLU A 27 -21.74 -16.32 -0.92
C GLU A 27 -21.28 -14.93 -0.46
N VAL A 28 -21.70 -14.53 0.74
CA VAL A 28 -21.25 -13.29 1.38
C VAL A 28 -20.04 -13.61 2.23
N VAL A 29 -18.89 -13.09 1.85
CA VAL A 29 -17.61 -13.29 2.55
C VAL A 29 -17.14 -11.99 3.19
N GLU A 30 -16.55 -12.08 4.38
CA GLU A 30 -15.98 -10.92 5.07
C GLU A 30 -14.64 -10.49 4.46
N SER A 31 -13.85 -11.44 4.00
CA SER A 31 -12.57 -11.19 3.34
C SER A 31 -12.41 -12.05 2.10
N PHE A 32 -11.73 -11.52 1.10
CA PHE A 32 -11.46 -12.19 -0.16
C PHE A 32 -10.04 -11.91 -0.63
N LYS A 33 -9.36 -12.95 -1.12
CA LYS A 33 -8.01 -12.84 -1.66
C LYS A 33 -8.06 -12.61 -3.17
N LEU A 34 -7.69 -11.41 -3.61
CA LEU A 34 -7.64 -11.03 -5.01
C LEU A 34 -6.19 -10.73 -5.43
N LEU A 35 -5.67 -11.45 -6.43
CA LEU A 35 -4.31 -11.23 -6.97
C LEU A 35 -3.22 -11.16 -5.89
N GLY A 36 -3.36 -11.93 -4.82
CA GLY A 36 -2.39 -11.98 -3.73
C GLY A 36 -2.58 -10.93 -2.63
N ILE A 37 -3.58 -10.08 -2.74
CA ILE A 37 -3.97 -9.08 -1.73
C ILE A 37 -5.25 -9.56 -1.05
N ILE A 38 -5.29 -9.49 0.28
CA ILE A 38 -6.50 -9.81 1.06
C ILE A 38 -7.28 -8.52 1.26
N ILE A 39 -8.51 -8.51 0.75
CA ILE A 39 -9.43 -7.38 0.83
C ILE A 39 -10.58 -7.76 1.75
N ARG A 40 -10.78 -6.98 2.82
CA ARG A 40 -11.91 -7.14 3.74
C ARG A 40 -13.10 -6.27 3.30
N SER A 41 -14.30 -6.69 3.69
CA SER A 41 -15.54 -5.92 3.45
C SER A 41 -15.50 -4.52 4.11
N ASP A 42 -14.79 -4.38 5.24
CA ASP A 42 -14.60 -3.11 5.95
C ASP A 42 -13.39 -2.31 5.46
N LEU A 43 -12.66 -2.78 4.44
CA LEU A 43 -11.45 -2.15 3.88
C LEU A 43 -10.34 -1.88 4.91
N ARG A 44 -10.28 -2.67 5.99
CA ARG A 44 -9.13 -2.69 6.89
C ARG A 44 -8.05 -3.60 6.34
N TRP A 45 -6.79 -3.26 6.61
CA TRP A 45 -5.64 -3.95 6.01
C TRP A 45 -4.90 -4.89 6.96
N CYS A 46 -5.44 -5.09 8.19
CA CYS A 46 -4.79 -5.93 9.21
C CYS A 46 -4.53 -7.37 8.72
N GLU A 47 -5.51 -8.01 8.07
CA GLU A 47 -5.34 -9.36 7.54
C GLU A 47 -4.31 -9.40 6.40
N ASN A 48 -4.36 -8.43 5.49
CA ASN A 48 -3.38 -8.33 4.42
C ASN A 48 -1.97 -8.10 4.98
N THR A 49 -1.82 -7.21 5.94
CA THR A 49 -0.54 -6.94 6.60
C THR A 49 0.01 -8.18 7.29
N ASN A 50 -0.81 -8.88 8.08
CA ASN A 50 -0.44 -10.14 8.72
C ASN A 50 0.00 -11.19 7.71
N TYR A 51 -0.76 -11.35 6.61
CA TYR A 51 -0.44 -12.28 5.53
C TYR A 51 0.91 -11.96 4.87
N LEU A 52 1.18 -10.69 4.56
CA LEU A 52 2.45 -10.26 3.97
C LEU A 52 3.62 -10.48 4.94
N CYS A 53 3.45 -10.12 6.23
CA CYS A 53 4.45 -10.34 7.26
C CYS A 53 4.77 -11.83 7.44
N GLN A 54 3.76 -12.69 7.53
CA GLN A 54 3.95 -14.14 7.62
C GLN A 54 4.74 -14.70 6.44
N LYS A 55 4.41 -14.26 5.23
CA LYS A 55 5.17 -14.64 4.03
C LYS A 55 6.62 -14.14 4.07
N GLY A 56 6.83 -12.91 4.51
CA GLY A 56 8.16 -12.33 4.70
C GLY A 56 8.99 -13.12 5.69
N TYR A 57 8.43 -13.43 6.87
CA TYR A 57 9.10 -14.25 7.88
C TYR A 57 9.40 -15.68 7.42
N LYS A 58 8.51 -16.30 6.64
CA LYS A 58 8.79 -17.62 6.05
C LYS A 58 10.00 -17.58 5.12
N ARG A 59 10.23 -16.48 4.39
CA ARG A 59 11.41 -16.32 3.52
C ARG A 59 12.71 -16.03 4.29
N LEU A 60 12.61 -15.60 5.54
CA LEU A 60 13.76 -15.36 6.41
C LEU A 60 14.60 -16.65 6.60
N TRP A 61 13.94 -17.81 6.61
CA TRP A 61 14.64 -19.11 6.64
C TRP A 61 15.63 -19.27 5.50
N LEU A 62 15.24 -18.88 4.26
CA LEU A 62 16.13 -18.96 3.11
C LEU A 62 17.40 -18.12 3.29
N ILE A 63 17.23 -16.88 3.79
CA ILE A 63 18.37 -15.97 4.03
C ILE A 63 19.31 -16.55 5.10
N ARG A 64 18.75 -17.10 6.20
CA ARG A 64 19.53 -17.77 7.24
C ARG A 64 20.32 -18.96 6.69
N ARG A 65 19.67 -19.76 5.83
CA ARG A 65 20.32 -20.94 5.23
C ARG A 65 21.45 -20.54 4.31
N LEU A 66 21.24 -19.54 3.45
CA LEU A 66 22.28 -19.04 2.56
C LEU A 66 23.47 -18.45 3.34
N LYS A 67 23.20 -17.69 4.41
CA LYS A 67 24.24 -17.19 5.30
C LYS A 67 25.05 -18.31 5.92
N ALA A 68 24.42 -19.38 6.39
CA ALA A 68 25.11 -20.56 6.94
C ALA A 68 25.93 -21.30 5.89
N LEU A 69 25.60 -21.18 4.60
CA LEU A 69 26.38 -21.73 3.48
C LEU A 69 27.50 -20.80 3.02
N GLY A 70 27.72 -19.67 3.69
CA GLY A 70 28.82 -18.76 3.41
C GLY A 70 28.51 -17.69 2.37
N ALA A 71 27.23 -17.48 2.01
CA ALA A 71 26.84 -16.39 1.12
C ALA A 71 27.25 -15.02 1.71
N ASN A 72 27.82 -14.18 0.84
CA ASN A 72 28.26 -12.85 1.24
C ASN A 72 27.11 -11.87 1.44
N GLN A 73 27.38 -10.72 2.06
CA GLN A 73 26.39 -9.71 2.40
C GLN A 73 25.62 -9.17 1.19
N SER A 74 26.28 -8.97 0.06
CA SER A 74 25.68 -8.49 -1.18
C SER A 74 24.70 -9.51 -1.76
N GLU A 75 25.07 -10.80 -1.78
CA GLU A 75 24.20 -11.90 -2.24
C GLU A 75 22.95 -12.04 -1.36
N LEU A 76 23.13 -11.98 -0.04
CA LEU A 76 22.01 -12.02 0.90
C LEU A 76 21.05 -10.83 0.73
N LEU A 77 21.60 -9.64 0.45
CA LEU A 77 20.81 -8.46 0.16
C LEU A 77 20.03 -8.62 -1.15
N ASP A 78 20.63 -9.18 -2.17
CA ASP A 78 19.97 -9.50 -3.44
C ASP A 78 18.79 -10.47 -3.25
N VAL A 79 18.99 -11.52 -2.46
CA VAL A 79 17.92 -12.46 -2.11
C VAL A 79 16.81 -11.76 -1.33
N TYR A 80 17.14 -10.89 -0.37
CA TYR A 80 16.14 -10.07 0.32
C TYR A 80 15.32 -9.24 -0.66
N VAL A 81 15.96 -8.52 -1.57
CA VAL A 81 15.29 -7.67 -2.56
C VAL A 81 14.34 -8.48 -3.45
N LYS A 82 14.77 -9.63 -3.92
CA LYS A 82 14.03 -10.47 -4.86
C LYS A 82 12.93 -11.31 -4.18
N GLN A 83 13.18 -11.84 -2.98
CA GLN A 83 12.33 -12.85 -2.36
C GLN A 83 11.46 -12.32 -1.20
N VAL A 84 11.93 -11.33 -0.46
CA VAL A 84 11.21 -10.79 0.71
C VAL A 84 10.56 -9.45 0.37
N ARG A 85 11.35 -8.47 -0.07
CA ARG A 85 10.86 -7.12 -0.35
C ARG A 85 9.78 -7.09 -1.43
N SER A 86 9.91 -7.90 -2.47
CA SER A 86 8.92 -8.03 -3.54
C SER A 86 7.54 -8.44 -3.02
N ILE A 87 7.49 -9.32 -2.00
CA ILE A 87 6.25 -9.72 -1.34
C ILE A 87 5.66 -8.55 -0.55
N LEU A 88 6.49 -7.83 0.21
CA LEU A 88 6.09 -6.71 1.06
C LEU A 88 5.69 -5.46 0.24
N GLU A 89 6.07 -5.40 -1.02
CA GLU A 89 5.73 -4.31 -1.95
C GLU A 89 4.59 -4.66 -2.91
N LEU A 90 4.00 -5.86 -2.82
CA LEU A 90 2.93 -6.29 -3.72
C LEU A 90 1.68 -5.42 -3.57
N GLY A 91 1.27 -4.76 -4.65
CA GLY A 91 0.03 -3.96 -4.68
C GLY A 91 -0.01 -2.76 -3.75
N VAL A 92 1.15 -2.23 -3.35
CA VAL A 92 1.31 -1.11 -2.41
C VAL A 92 0.34 0.06 -2.64
N PRO A 93 0.07 0.56 -3.85
CA PRO A 93 -0.84 1.70 -4.04
C PRO A 93 -2.27 1.45 -3.57
N VAL A 94 -2.67 0.18 -3.42
CA VAL A 94 -4.02 -0.20 -3.00
C VAL A 94 -4.20 -0.08 -1.48
N TRP A 95 -3.21 -0.52 -0.71
CA TRP A 95 -3.36 -0.71 0.74
C TRP A 95 -2.48 0.22 1.59
N HIS A 96 -1.36 0.72 1.06
CA HIS A 96 -0.44 1.58 1.83
C HIS A 96 -1.09 2.80 2.47
N PRO A 97 -1.99 3.56 1.79
CA PRO A 97 -2.60 4.74 2.38
C PRO A 97 -3.51 4.46 3.58
N GLY A 98 -4.08 3.26 3.63
CA GLY A 98 -5.01 2.83 4.68
C GLY A 98 -4.37 2.16 5.88
N LEU A 99 -3.04 2.01 5.92
CA LEU A 99 -2.34 1.37 7.03
C LEU A 99 -2.39 2.21 8.31
N THR A 100 -2.54 1.52 9.42
CA THR A 100 -2.31 2.08 10.76
C THR A 100 -0.82 2.17 11.07
N LYS A 101 -0.45 2.95 12.09
CA LYS A 101 0.95 3.04 12.55
C LYS A 101 1.52 1.69 12.98
N ASP A 102 0.69 0.84 13.58
CA ASP A 102 1.12 -0.49 14.05
C ASP A 102 1.35 -1.44 12.87
N GLU A 103 0.49 -1.40 11.85
CA GLU A 103 0.68 -2.18 10.62
C GLU A 103 1.94 -1.74 9.86
N VAL A 104 2.22 -0.44 9.80
CA VAL A 104 3.48 0.07 9.24
C VAL A 104 4.67 -0.49 10.02
N ARG A 105 4.62 -0.46 11.35
CA ARG A 105 5.66 -0.97 12.23
C ARG A 105 5.89 -2.48 12.08
N GLN A 106 4.82 -3.26 11.91
CA GLN A 106 4.91 -4.71 11.65
C GLN A 106 5.64 -5.02 10.34
N LEU A 107 5.37 -4.27 9.27
CA LEU A 107 6.05 -4.45 7.99
C LEU A 107 7.54 -4.06 8.09
N GLU A 108 7.88 -2.94 8.75
CA GLU A 108 9.27 -2.53 8.97
C GLU A 108 10.04 -3.58 9.77
N ARG A 109 9.40 -4.20 10.76
CA ARG A 109 10.03 -5.24 11.59
C ARG A 109 10.46 -6.46 10.78
N VAL A 110 9.78 -6.81 9.70
CA VAL A 110 10.22 -7.88 8.80
C VAL A 110 11.57 -7.52 8.16
N GLN A 111 11.71 -6.28 7.66
CA GLN A 111 12.99 -5.80 7.09
C GLN A 111 14.09 -5.75 8.14
N GLU A 112 13.77 -5.25 9.33
CA GLU A 112 14.68 -5.20 10.47
C GLU A 112 15.24 -6.58 10.81
N CYS A 113 14.37 -7.61 10.92
CA CYS A 113 14.79 -8.97 11.18
C CYS A 113 15.70 -9.54 10.07
N VAL A 114 15.42 -9.20 8.80
CA VAL A 114 16.30 -9.60 7.69
C VAL A 114 17.67 -8.95 7.82
N PHE A 115 17.72 -7.65 8.07
CA PHE A 115 18.97 -6.91 8.18
C PHE A 115 19.80 -7.36 9.37
N TYR A 116 19.14 -7.67 10.51
CA TYR A 116 19.80 -8.31 11.64
C TYR A 116 20.48 -9.64 11.24
N VAL A 117 19.79 -10.47 10.45
CA VAL A 117 20.37 -11.72 9.98
C VAL A 117 21.53 -11.46 9.01
N ILE A 118 21.43 -10.51 8.09
CA ILE A 118 22.47 -10.19 7.11
C ILE A 118 23.74 -9.69 7.81
N LEU A 119 23.60 -8.67 8.65
CA LEU A 119 24.73 -7.99 9.32
C LEU A 119 25.32 -8.81 10.48
N GLY A 120 24.51 -9.60 11.19
CA GLY A 120 24.98 -10.35 12.35
C GLY A 120 25.51 -9.42 13.45
N GLU A 121 26.76 -9.60 13.85
CA GLU A 121 27.41 -8.81 14.91
C GLU A 121 27.59 -7.32 14.56
N SER A 122 27.64 -6.99 13.27
CA SER A 122 27.72 -5.60 12.81
C SER A 122 26.38 -4.86 12.89
N TYR A 123 25.32 -5.51 13.31
CA TYR A 123 24.00 -4.87 13.48
C TYR A 123 23.95 -4.11 14.80
N ALA A 124 23.85 -2.78 14.74
CA ALA A 124 23.66 -1.93 15.94
C ALA A 124 22.21 -1.44 16.06
N THR A 125 21.72 -0.71 15.06
CA THR A 125 20.37 -0.17 15.00
C THR A 125 19.79 -0.34 13.61
N TYR A 126 18.46 -0.24 13.50
CA TYR A 126 17.80 -0.32 12.19
C TYR A 126 18.27 0.79 11.23
N GLN A 127 18.45 2.04 11.74
CA GLN A 127 18.94 3.14 10.92
C GLN A 127 20.37 2.87 10.42
N HIS A 128 21.26 2.42 11.29
CA HIS A 128 22.62 2.05 10.94
C HIS A 128 22.66 0.92 9.89
N ALA A 129 21.76 -0.07 10.02
CA ALA A 129 21.63 -1.14 9.03
C ALA A 129 21.17 -0.64 7.66
N LEU A 130 20.25 0.35 7.61
CA LEU A 130 19.82 1.00 6.36
C LEU A 130 21.01 1.70 5.67
N ASP A 131 21.83 2.38 6.46
CA ASP A 131 22.99 3.14 5.94
C ASP A 131 24.07 2.20 5.40
N ILE A 132 24.45 1.18 6.17
CA ILE A 132 25.46 0.15 5.73
C ILE A 132 25.01 -0.57 4.46
N LEU A 133 23.74 -1.00 4.42
CA LEU A 133 23.22 -1.78 3.29
C LEU A 133 22.78 -0.90 2.11
N GLY A 134 22.88 0.44 2.23
CA GLY A 134 22.43 1.38 1.20
C GLY A 134 20.93 1.24 0.87
N CYS A 135 20.14 0.85 1.86
CA CYS A 135 18.72 0.57 1.68
C CYS A 135 17.85 1.69 2.25
N ALA A 136 16.70 1.92 1.63
CA ALA A 136 15.67 2.76 2.21
C ALA A 136 14.71 1.94 3.09
N SER A 137 14.08 2.58 4.07
CA SER A 137 13.00 1.97 4.83
C SER A 137 11.85 1.53 3.92
N LEU A 138 11.10 0.50 4.31
CA LEU A 138 9.93 0.05 3.55
C LEU A 138 8.87 1.13 3.44
N PHE A 139 8.72 1.99 4.45
CA PHE A 139 7.81 3.13 4.40
C PHE A 139 8.17 4.08 3.25
N ASN A 140 9.42 4.54 3.20
CA ASN A 140 9.89 5.43 2.14
C ASN A 140 9.79 4.80 0.75
N ARG A 141 10.07 3.50 0.66
CA ARG A 141 9.94 2.77 -0.59
C ARG A 141 8.49 2.67 -1.05
N ARG A 142 7.56 2.31 -0.15
CA ARG A 142 6.13 2.24 -0.45
C ARG A 142 5.60 3.58 -0.91
N GLN A 143 6.01 4.68 -0.27
CA GLN A 143 5.65 6.02 -0.69
C GLN A 143 6.14 6.32 -2.11
N LYS A 144 7.41 6.04 -2.43
CA LYS A 144 7.96 6.19 -3.78
C LYS A 144 7.23 5.33 -4.82
N LEU A 145 6.79 4.13 -4.46
CA LEU A 145 5.99 3.26 -5.34
C LEU A 145 4.62 3.86 -5.62
N CYS A 146 3.96 4.44 -4.62
CA CYS A 146 2.71 5.16 -4.79
C CYS A 146 2.89 6.38 -5.71
N GLU A 147 3.95 7.16 -5.53
CA GLU A 147 4.28 8.31 -6.38
C GLU A 147 4.48 7.88 -7.84
N LYS A 148 5.31 6.85 -8.08
CA LYS A 148 5.53 6.29 -9.42
C LYS A 148 4.24 5.80 -10.07
N PHE A 149 3.40 5.08 -9.32
CA PHE A 149 2.11 4.62 -9.80
C PHE A 149 1.21 5.79 -10.18
N THR A 150 1.13 6.80 -9.32
CA THR A 150 0.30 7.99 -9.51
C THR A 150 0.69 8.75 -10.77
N HIS A 151 1.99 8.98 -10.98
CA HIS A 151 2.48 9.63 -12.20
C HIS A 151 2.17 8.82 -13.46
N LYS A 152 2.30 7.50 -13.42
CA LYS A 152 1.93 6.64 -14.56
C LYS A 152 0.43 6.67 -14.81
N ALA A 153 -0.39 6.54 -13.76
CA ALA A 153 -1.85 6.56 -13.86
C ALA A 153 -2.38 7.90 -14.40
N GLY A 154 -1.79 9.02 -13.96
CA GLY A 154 -2.15 10.36 -14.44
C GLY A 154 -1.82 10.63 -15.92
N LYS A 155 -0.85 9.90 -16.48
CA LYS A 155 -0.48 9.97 -17.90
C LYS A 155 -1.30 9.01 -18.76
N HIS A 156 -1.78 7.91 -18.21
CA HIS A 156 -2.46 6.86 -18.96
C HIS A 156 -3.91 7.26 -19.29
N SER A 157 -4.33 7.16 -20.54
CA SER A 157 -5.66 7.58 -21.02
C SER A 157 -6.82 6.97 -20.22
N LYS A 158 -6.73 5.66 -19.92
CA LYS A 158 -7.74 4.90 -19.18
C LYS A 158 -7.94 5.37 -17.72
N TYR A 159 -6.88 5.85 -17.06
CA TYR A 159 -6.92 6.20 -15.63
C TYR A 159 -6.91 7.71 -15.37
N LYS A 160 -6.75 8.51 -16.44
CA LYS A 160 -6.74 9.97 -16.37
C LYS A 160 -8.02 10.55 -15.78
N SER A 161 -9.16 9.87 -15.99
CA SER A 161 -10.47 10.25 -15.45
C SER A 161 -10.57 10.11 -13.92
N TRP A 162 -9.67 9.33 -13.29
CA TRP A 162 -9.64 9.21 -11.82
C TRP A 162 -9.19 10.52 -11.15
N PHE A 163 -8.45 11.34 -11.87
CA PHE A 163 -7.85 12.57 -11.37
C PHE A 163 -8.44 13.77 -12.12
N ASN A 164 -9.38 14.46 -11.49
CA ASN A 164 -10.00 15.66 -12.08
C ASN A 164 -8.99 16.81 -12.07
N LYS A 165 -8.48 17.18 -13.26
CA LYS A 165 -7.65 18.37 -13.42
C LYS A 165 -8.49 19.62 -13.13
N LEU A 166 -7.92 20.54 -12.36
CA LEU A 166 -8.47 21.87 -12.24
C LEU A 166 -8.29 22.58 -13.59
N LYS A 167 -9.37 23.18 -14.11
CA LYS A 167 -9.24 24.13 -15.21
C LYS A 167 -8.42 25.31 -14.69
N PRO A 168 -7.47 25.85 -15.46
CA PRO A 168 -6.81 27.11 -15.09
C PRO A 168 -7.91 28.15 -14.93
N GLU A 169 -8.20 28.52 -13.70
CA GLU A 169 -9.09 29.66 -13.45
C GLU A 169 -8.36 30.93 -13.90
N THR A 170 -9.06 31.77 -14.68
CA THR A 170 -8.63 33.15 -14.89
C THR A 170 -8.32 33.78 -13.53
N PRO A 171 -7.23 34.51 -13.38
CA PRO A 171 -6.76 34.99 -12.08
C PRO A 171 -7.79 35.92 -11.47
N LYS A 172 -8.63 35.39 -10.60
CA LYS A 172 -9.36 36.19 -9.61
C LYS A 172 -8.34 36.68 -8.60
N MET A 173 -8.44 37.93 -8.17
CA MET A 173 -7.54 38.54 -7.18
C MET A 173 -7.19 37.53 -6.05
N PRO A 174 -5.92 37.37 -5.71
CA PRO A 174 -5.49 36.35 -4.77
C PRO A 174 -5.99 36.68 -3.37
N THR A 175 -6.98 35.95 -2.88
CA THR A 175 -7.37 36.01 -1.49
C THR A 175 -6.30 35.37 -0.60
N ARG A 176 -6.25 35.76 0.68
CA ARG A 176 -5.26 35.28 1.66
C ARG A 176 -5.24 33.73 1.77
N GLU A 177 -6.39 33.09 1.50
CA GLU A 177 -6.54 31.63 1.46
C GLU A 177 -6.02 31.01 0.15
N SER A 178 -6.12 31.68 -0.99
CA SER A 178 -5.61 31.20 -2.26
C SER A 178 -4.09 31.15 -2.30
N LYS A 179 -3.40 32.08 -1.58
CA LYS A 179 -1.93 32.07 -1.40
C LYS A 179 -1.45 30.87 -0.56
N LYS A 180 -2.26 30.38 0.40
CA LYS A 180 -1.92 29.20 1.21
C LYS A 180 -2.11 27.85 0.47
N ARG A 181 -2.96 27.80 -0.57
CA ARG A 181 -3.30 26.56 -1.27
C ARG A 181 -2.34 26.17 -2.40
N GLY A 182 -1.37 27.01 -2.74
CA GLY A 182 -0.51 26.74 -3.90
C GLY A 182 -1.34 26.51 -5.17
N CYS A 183 -0.72 26.47 -6.32
CA CYS A 183 -1.42 26.19 -7.58
C CYS A 183 -1.70 24.68 -7.69
N LEU A 184 -2.80 24.20 -7.12
CA LEU A 184 -3.21 22.79 -7.20
C LEU A 184 -3.51 22.44 -8.66
N LYS A 185 -2.88 21.39 -9.18
CA LYS A 185 -3.12 20.87 -10.54
C LYS A 185 -4.38 20.03 -10.65
N TYR A 186 -4.75 19.36 -9.56
CA TYR A 186 -5.88 18.44 -9.49
C TYR A 186 -6.84 18.83 -8.37
N LYS A 187 -8.14 18.67 -8.64
CA LYS A 187 -9.19 18.97 -7.66
C LYS A 187 -9.09 18.00 -6.47
N PRO A 188 -8.95 18.51 -5.23
CA PRO A 188 -8.97 17.66 -4.05
C PRO A 188 -10.27 16.86 -3.98
N VAL A 189 -10.17 15.57 -3.66
CA VAL A 189 -11.34 14.72 -3.49
C VAL A 189 -12.01 15.07 -2.15
N PRO A 190 -13.34 15.35 -2.12
CA PRO A 190 -14.05 15.66 -0.88
C PRO A 190 -13.95 14.52 0.13
N ARG A 191 -13.65 14.83 1.39
CA ARG A 191 -13.34 13.85 2.44
C ARG A 191 -14.32 13.98 3.59
N ARG A 192 -15.34 13.12 3.62
CA ARG A 192 -16.33 13.12 4.69
C ARG A 192 -15.93 12.29 5.91
N THR A 193 -15.10 11.29 5.74
CA THR A 193 -14.65 10.39 6.82
C THR A 193 -13.14 10.22 6.82
N ASN A 194 -12.55 9.93 8.00
CA ASN A 194 -11.12 9.64 8.10
C ASN A 194 -10.72 8.40 7.30
N ARG A 195 -11.60 7.39 7.21
CA ARG A 195 -11.36 6.19 6.39
C ARG A 195 -11.22 6.56 4.92
N TYR A 196 -12.13 7.38 4.40
CA TYR A 196 -12.07 7.81 3.00
C TYR A 196 -10.86 8.72 2.73
N LYS A 197 -10.48 9.56 3.69
CA LYS A 197 -9.26 10.38 3.61
C LYS A 197 -8.01 9.51 3.37
N ASN A 198 -7.93 8.37 4.05
CA ASN A 198 -6.82 7.42 3.97
C ASN A 198 -7.04 6.33 2.90
N SER A 199 -8.02 6.49 2.01
CA SER A 199 -8.21 5.58 0.89
C SER A 199 -7.26 5.95 -0.27
N PRO A 200 -7.02 5.01 -1.22
CA PRO A 200 -6.04 5.23 -2.30
C PRO A 200 -6.28 6.50 -3.11
N LEU A 201 -7.51 6.76 -3.56
CA LEU A 201 -7.78 7.86 -4.49
C LEU A 201 -7.48 9.26 -3.91
N PRO A 202 -7.96 9.65 -2.71
CA PRO A 202 -7.58 10.91 -2.09
C PRO A 202 -6.08 11.05 -1.86
N PHE A 203 -5.42 9.99 -1.39
CA PHE A 203 -3.98 9.98 -1.14
C PHE A 203 -3.17 10.18 -2.44
N LEU A 204 -3.51 9.45 -3.50
CA LEU A 204 -2.84 9.56 -4.80
C LEU A 204 -3.07 10.94 -5.44
N THR A 205 -4.26 11.53 -5.25
CA THR A 205 -4.55 12.91 -5.72
C THR A 205 -3.68 13.94 -4.99
N GLU A 206 -3.42 13.75 -3.69
CA GLU A 206 -2.50 14.60 -2.94
C GLU A 206 -1.06 14.50 -3.45
N LEU A 207 -0.60 13.30 -3.79
CA LEU A 207 0.73 13.10 -4.35
C LEU A 207 0.93 13.81 -5.69
N LEU A 208 -0.13 13.94 -6.52
CA LEU A 208 -0.08 14.70 -7.78
C LEU A 208 -0.03 16.21 -7.60
N ASN A 209 -0.42 16.69 -6.42
CA ASN A 209 -0.43 18.11 -6.09
C ASN A 209 0.83 18.57 -5.33
N LYS A 210 1.72 17.65 -4.99
CA LYS A 210 3.06 17.94 -4.46
C LYS A 210 4.04 18.22 -5.59
#